data_cd6b1f87f547b29209e045d48425183f
#
_entry.id   cd6b1f87f547b29209e045d48425183f
#
_cell.length_a   1.000
_cell.length_b   1.000
_cell.length_c   1.000
_cell.angle_alpha   90.00
_cell.angle_beta   90.00
_cell.angle_gamma   90.00
#
_symmetry.space_group_name_H-M   'P 1'
#
loop_
_entity.id
_entity.type
_entity.pdbx_description
1 polymer ?
#
loop_
_entity_poly.entity_id
_entity_poly.type
_entity_poly.pdbx_seq_one_letter_code
_entity_poly.pdbx_strand_id
1 'polypeptide(L)'
;MPVLKGIAWDHPRGFDPMVATAKEFANRYPEVEIVWDKRPLQAFADRPIENMAFEYDLMVIDHPHVGEASRKNLLLELDSFNEFKDKIDILSKNSVGLSYQSYNFNNHQYALAIDAAAPVAAYKIGALDELPFTFEQVLSLAEKSLVIWPAKPVDAISCFNTIAANIGHAINSTEHEFIDRGIGITILKMMKKLSSLVPKDCLEMNPINALDYMSSNNDKVYCPLLYGYSNYSRKNFRDGLIKFTNIPSFDENINNCKGAQIGGTGLAISKETKNIEIALEYVFWVASEECQKNSYYYLGGQPAHIEAWKDKNINNNCNNFFINTLKTLENAWLRPRFDGYMYFQDIAGTIINDYLKNDKQADITIDKIIMEFEKSLNVNE
;
A
#
# COMPACT_ATOMS: atom_id res chain seq x y z
N MET A 1 32.03 -4.49 16.04
CA MET A 1 30.58 -4.69 16.18
C MET A 1 29.95 -4.23 14.87
N PRO A 2 29.29 -5.12 14.09
CA PRO A 2 28.61 -4.69 12.87
C PRO A 2 27.46 -3.76 13.24
N VAL A 3 27.38 -2.63 12.51
CA VAL A 3 26.28 -1.69 12.61
C VAL A 3 25.55 -1.71 11.28
N LEU A 4 24.23 -1.99 11.30
CA LEU A 4 23.36 -1.86 10.15
C LEU A 4 22.54 -0.58 10.28
N LYS A 5 22.50 0.21 9.22
CA LYS A 5 21.67 1.41 9.12
C LYS A 5 20.42 1.10 8.29
N GLY A 6 19.26 1.38 8.85
CA GLY A 6 17.98 1.21 8.16
C GLY A 6 17.24 2.51 7.96
N ILE A 7 16.36 2.56 6.95
CA ILE A 7 15.45 3.67 6.67
C ILE A 7 14.01 3.17 6.55
N ALA A 8 13.06 3.83 7.26
CA ALA A 8 11.62 3.56 7.21
C ALA A 8 10.82 4.87 7.09
N TRP A 9 9.51 4.80 6.88
CA TRP A 9 8.69 6.01 6.82
C TRP A 9 8.23 6.46 8.22
N ASP A 10 8.09 7.78 8.40
CA ASP A 10 7.71 8.42 9.67
C ASP A 10 6.22 8.26 9.97
N HIS A 11 5.85 7.09 10.45
CA HIS A 11 4.52 6.76 10.97
C HIS A 11 4.64 5.59 11.97
N PRO A 12 3.82 5.53 13.03
CA PRO A 12 3.84 4.43 14.00
C PRO A 12 3.74 3.04 13.37
N ARG A 13 2.98 2.90 12.26
CA ARG A 13 2.89 1.64 11.52
C ARG A 13 4.20 1.23 10.84
N GLY A 14 5.03 2.20 10.44
CA GLY A 14 6.24 1.94 9.67
C GLY A 14 7.51 1.94 10.50
N PHE A 15 7.72 2.98 11.31
CA PHE A 15 8.96 3.20 12.04
C PHE A 15 9.02 2.42 13.36
N ASP A 16 7.95 2.46 14.18
CA ASP A 16 7.98 1.87 15.51
C ASP A 16 8.26 0.36 15.50
N PRO A 17 7.64 -0.47 14.60
CA PRO A 17 7.95 -1.89 14.53
C PRO A 17 9.39 -2.16 14.10
N MET A 18 10.01 -1.31 13.28
CA MET A 18 11.40 -1.51 12.87
C MET A 18 12.38 -1.24 14.02
N VAL A 19 12.14 -0.19 14.80
CA VAL A 19 12.93 0.07 16.02
C VAL A 19 12.78 -1.05 17.03
N ALA A 20 11.58 -1.56 17.19
CA ALA A 20 11.29 -2.62 18.14
C ALA A 20 11.90 -3.97 17.73
N THR A 21 11.77 -4.34 16.45
CA THR A 21 12.40 -5.57 15.93
C THR A 21 13.92 -5.50 15.99
N ALA A 22 14.54 -4.34 15.72
CA ALA A 22 15.97 -4.13 15.90
C ALA A 22 16.42 -4.39 17.35
N LYS A 23 15.67 -3.85 18.32
CA LYS A 23 15.94 -4.05 19.75
C LYS A 23 15.78 -5.52 20.17
N GLU A 24 14.77 -6.22 19.68
CA GLU A 24 14.58 -7.64 19.96
C GLU A 24 15.63 -8.51 19.29
N PHE A 25 16.03 -8.20 18.06
CA PHE A 25 17.08 -8.90 17.35
C PHE A 25 18.42 -8.81 18.08
N ALA A 26 18.73 -7.68 18.69
CA ALA A 26 19.93 -7.51 19.52
C ALA A 26 19.98 -8.44 20.74
N ASN A 27 18.83 -8.95 21.23
CA ASN A 27 18.82 -9.97 22.29
C ASN A 27 19.32 -11.34 21.78
N ARG A 28 19.19 -11.61 20.48
CA ARG A 28 19.66 -12.84 19.82
C ARG A 28 21.11 -12.70 19.33
N TYR A 29 21.49 -11.50 18.91
CA TYR A 29 22.78 -11.13 18.34
C TYR A 29 23.36 -9.91 19.08
N PRO A 30 23.86 -10.08 20.33
CA PRO A 30 24.30 -8.96 21.17
C PRO A 30 25.48 -8.15 20.58
N GLU A 31 26.18 -8.75 19.63
CA GLU A 31 27.28 -8.10 18.90
C GLU A 31 26.82 -7.23 17.73
N VAL A 32 25.52 -7.15 17.45
CA VAL A 32 24.94 -6.40 16.30
C VAL A 32 24.17 -5.20 16.80
N GLU A 33 24.38 -4.06 16.16
CA GLU A 33 23.56 -2.87 16.33
C GLU A 33 22.80 -2.57 15.03
N ILE A 34 21.48 -2.32 15.13
CA ILE A 34 20.64 -1.88 14.00
C ILE A 34 20.01 -0.55 14.36
N VAL A 35 20.34 0.48 13.61
CA VAL A 35 19.84 1.86 13.81
C VAL A 35 18.89 2.22 12.69
N TRP A 36 17.71 2.73 13.03
CA TRP A 36 16.69 3.13 12.07
C TRP A 36 16.54 4.64 12.00
N ASP A 37 16.68 5.18 10.78
CA ASP A 37 16.29 6.53 10.44
C ASP A 37 14.86 6.54 9.88
N LYS A 38 14.21 7.71 9.90
CA LYS A 38 12.86 7.89 9.38
C LYS A 38 12.81 9.03 8.37
N ARG A 39 11.93 8.90 7.40
CA ARG A 39 11.65 9.91 6.39
C ARG A 39 10.16 10.19 6.29
N PRO A 40 9.73 11.43 5.95
CA PRO A 40 8.32 11.73 5.72
C PRO A 40 7.71 10.78 4.69
N LEU A 41 6.43 10.41 4.89
CA LEU A 41 5.69 9.53 3.97
C LEU A 41 5.76 10.03 2.52
N GLN A 42 5.73 11.33 2.31
CA GLN A 42 5.83 11.95 0.98
C GLN A 42 7.22 11.79 0.34
N ALA A 43 8.28 11.75 1.13
CA ALA A 43 9.65 11.49 0.63
C ALA A 43 9.87 10.02 0.19
N PHE A 44 8.89 9.14 0.42
CA PHE A 44 8.87 7.81 -0.15
C PHE A 44 8.83 7.85 -1.69
N ALA A 45 8.09 8.83 -2.25
CA ALA A 45 7.99 9.04 -3.69
C ALA A 45 9.12 9.93 -4.24
N ASP A 46 9.63 10.87 -3.44
CA ASP A 46 10.46 11.97 -3.94
C ASP A 46 11.98 11.68 -3.90
N ARG A 47 12.43 10.68 -3.11
CA ARG A 47 13.86 10.34 -3.03
C ARG A 47 14.18 9.11 -3.87
N PRO A 48 15.06 9.23 -4.88
CA PRO A 48 15.50 8.09 -5.69
C PRO A 48 16.01 6.94 -4.81
N ILE A 49 15.56 5.71 -5.10
CA ILE A 49 15.99 4.51 -4.38
C ILE A 49 17.51 4.34 -4.40
N GLU A 50 18.16 4.82 -5.45
CA GLU A 50 19.60 4.84 -5.63
C GLU A 50 20.33 5.56 -4.47
N ASN A 51 19.89 6.77 -4.12
CA ASN A 51 20.50 7.53 -3.02
C ASN A 51 20.35 6.80 -1.67
N MET A 52 19.23 6.10 -1.46
CA MET A 52 19.03 5.32 -0.24
C MET A 52 19.91 4.08 -0.19
N ALA A 53 20.09 3.40 -1.32
CA ALA A 53 20.93 2.21 -1.40
C ALA A 53 22.41 2.49 -1.09
N PHE A 54 22.89 3.71 -1.33
CA PHE A 54 24.27 4.12 -0.96
C PHE A 54 24.41 4.53 0.51
N GLU A 55 23.32 4.96 1.17
CA GLU A 55 23.38 5.47 2.54
C GLU A 55 23.00 4.42 3.60
N TYR A 56 22.16 3.43 3.23
CA TYR A 56 21.55 2.49 4.15
C TYR A 56 21.80 1.04 3.75
N ASP A 57 21.99 0.18 4.73
CA ASP A 57 22.09 -1.27 4.56
C ASP A 57 20.70 -1.89 4.35
N LEU A 58 19.70 -1.38 5.09
CA LEU A 58 18.33 -1.89 5.14
C LEU A 58 17.34 -0.80 4.69
N MET A 59 16.42 -1.15 3.82
CA MET A 59 15.43 -0.20 3.31
C MET A 59 14.03 -0.79 3.36
N VAL A 60 13.12 -0.07 4.01
CA VAL A 60 11.69 -0.32 3.84
C VAL A 60 11.24 0.38 2.57
N ILE A 61 10.78 -0.36 1.57
CA ILE A 61 10.44 0.14 0.23
C ILE A 61 9.03 -0.24 -0.20
N ASP A 62 8.44 0.57 -1.07
CA ASP A 62 7.24 0.20 -1.83
C ASP A 62 7.63 -0.62 -3.07
N HIS A 63 6.81 -1.60 -3.44
CA HIS A 63 7.14 -2.59 -4.47
C HIS A 63 7.39 -2.04 -5.88
N PRO A 64 6.81 -0.92 -6.35
CA PRO A 64 7.13 -0.41 -7.69
C PRO A 64 8.58 0.03 -7.88
N HIS A 65 9.32 0.24 -6.79
CA HIS A 65 10.75 0.55 -6.87
C HIS A 65 11.62 -0.62 -7.35
N VAL A 66 11.11 -1.86 -7.34
CA VAL A 66 11.95 -3.03 -7.69
C VAL A 66 12.41 -3.02 -9.15
N GLY A 67 11.65 -2.41 -10.07
CA GLY A 67 12.05 -2.31 -11.48
C GLY A 67 13.29 -1.44 -11.67
N GLU A 68 13.28 -0.22 -11.11
CA GLU A 68 14.44 0.67 -11.10
C GLU A 68 15.62 0.05 -10.34
N ALA A 69 15.34 -0.53 -9.16
CA ALA A 69 16.37 -1.14 -8.33
C ALA A 69 17.05 -2.34 -9.01
N SER A 70 16.27 -3.18 -9.71
CA SER A 70 16.79 -4.31 -10.51
C SER A 70 17.68 -3.83 -11.63
N ARG A 71 17.23 -2.88 -12.47
CA ARG A 71 18.01 -2.35 -13.58
C ARG A 71 19.32 -1.70 -13.13
N LYS A 72 19.28 -0.94 -12.04
CA LYS A 72 20.45 -0.24 -11.48
C LYS A 72 21.28 -1.13 -10.55
N ASN A 73 20.88 -2.40 -10.34
CA ASN A 73 21.59 -3.35 -9.47
C ASN A 73 21.83 -2.84 -8.04
N LEU A 74 20.79 -2.26 -7.42
CA LEU A 74 20.90 -1.57 -6.14
C LEU A 74 20.62 -2.46 -4.92
N LEU A 75 19.86 -3.54 -5.10
CA LEU A 75 19.39 -4.43 -4.03
C LEU A 75 19.96 -5.84 -4.19
N LEU A 76 20.09 -6.54 -3.06
CA LEU A 76 20.41 -7.96 -3.09
C LEU A 76 19.24 -8.79 -3.61
N GLU A 77 19.54 -9.79 -4.43
CA GLU A 77 18.62 -10.83 -4.84
C GLU A 77 18.54 -11.88 -3.71
N LEU A 78 17.51 -11.80 -2.88
CA LEU A 78 17.41 -12.58 -1.64
C LEU A 78 17.27 -14.09 -1.89
N ASP A 79 16.76 -14.47 -3.06
CA ASP A 79 16.63 -15.86 -3.52
C ASP A 79 17.93 -16.47 -4.06
N SER A 80 18.99 -15.68 -4.21
CA SER A 80 20.31 -16.19 -4.63
C SER A 80 21.11 -16.87 -3.50
N PHE A 81 20.63 -16.77 -2.24
CA PHE A 81 21.30 -17.33 -1.07
C PHE A 81 20.70 -18.69 -0.70
N ASN A 82 21.41 -19.77 -1.03
CA ASN A 82 20.94 -21.15 -0.90
C ASN A 82 20.53 -21.52 0.56
N GLU A 83 21.19 -20.97 1.56
CA GLU A 83 20.90 -21.18 2.99
C GLU A 83 19.53 -20.63 3.42
N PHE A 84 18.93 -19.72 2.64
CA PHE A 84 17.61 -19.16 2.92
C PHE A 84 16.50 -19.71 2.00
N LYS A 85 16.80 -20.66 1.16
CA LYS A 85 15.85 -21.20 0.15
C LYS A 85 14.56 -21.74 0.80
N ASP A 86 14.67 -22.49 1.87
CA ASP A 86 13.51 -23.04 2.58
C ASP A 86 12.66 -21.91 3.20
N LYS A 87 13.31 -20.86 3.72
CA LYS A 87 12.61 -19.67 4.26
C LYS A 87 11.89 -18.91 3.13
N ILE A 88 12.49 -18.76 1.96
CA ILE A 88 11.87 -18.19 0.76
C ILE A 88 10.61 -18.98 0.37
N ASP A 89 10.70 -20.29 0.30
CA ASP A 89 9.58 -21.16 -0.06
C ASP A 89 8.43 -21.06 0.95
N ILE A 90 8.73 -20.97 2.24
CA ILE A 90 7.73 -20.76 3.29
C ILE A 90 7.07 -19.39 3.13
N LEU A 91 7.83 -18.32 2.97
CA LEU A 91 7.29 -16.95 2.87
C LEU A 91 6.47 -16.75 1.60
N SER A 92 6.86 -17.37 0.49
CA SER A 92 6.10 -17.31 -0.77
C SER A 92 4.68 -17.88 -0.65
N LYS A 93 4.48 -18.87 0.25
CA LYS A 93 3.20 -19.53 0.49
C LYS A 93 2.39 -18.90 1.63
N ASN A 94 3.05 -18.15 2.51
CA ASN A 94 2.46 -17.62 3.74
C ASN A 94 2.38 -16.09 3.78
N SER A 95 2.62 -15.40 2.67
CA SER A 95 2.32 -13.98 2.54
C SER A 95 0.86 -13.76 2.14
N VAL A 96 0.22 -12.73 2.68
CA VAL A 96 -1.16 -12.42 2.38
C VAL A 96 -1.33 -11.84 0.97
N GLY A 97 -2.26 -12.36 0.20
CA GLY A 97 -2.53 -11.92 -1.17
C GLY A 97 -1.28 -11.96 -2.04
N LEU A 98 -1.01 -10.90 -2.77
CA LEU A 98 0.14 -10.76 -3.66
C LEU A 98 1.36 -10.08 -3.01
N SER A 99 1.41 -9.98 -1.67
CA SER A 99 2.47 -9.23 -0.98
C SER A 99 3.87 -9.76 -1.26
N TYR A 100 4.07 -11.09 -1.26
CA TYR A 100 5.36 -11.69 -1.63
C TYR A 100 5.71 -11.41 -3.10
N GLN A 101 4.77 -11.70 -4.00
CA GLN A 101 4.95 -11.55 -5.45
C GLN A 101 5.21 -10.11 -5.86
N SER A 102 4.77 -9.15 -5.08
CA SER A 102 4.97 -7.73 -5.39
C SER A 102 6.45 -7.32 -5.43
N TYR A 103 7.30 -8.01 -4.68
CA TYR A 103 8.75 -7.79 -4.67
C TYR A 103 9.55 -8.79 -5.52
N ASN A 104 8.87 -9.71 -6.23
CA ASN A 104 9.50 -10.55 -7.24
C ASN A 104 9.50 -9.83 -8.58
N PHE A 105 10.65 -9.63 -9.18
CA PHE A 105 10.81 -8.98 -10.46
C PHE A 105 11.93 -9.65 -11.26
N ASN A 106 11.71 -9.91 -12.55
CA ASN A 106 12.66 -10.64 -13.42
C ASN A 106 13.15 -11.96 -12.79
N ASN A 107 12.24 -12.70 -12.14
CA ASN A 107 12.48 -13.96 -11.44
C ASN A 107 13.39 -13.87 -10.20
N HIS A 108 13.66 -12.69 -9.67
CA HIS A 108 14.42 -12.49 -8.43
C HIS A 108 13.57 -11.80 -7.36
N GLN A 109 13.82 -12.16 -6.10
CA GLN A 109 13.16 -11.58 -4.93
C GLN A 109 14.03 -10.48 -4.33
N TYR A 110 13.62 -9.21 -4.49
CA TYR A 110 14.40 -8.05 -4.07
C TYR A 110 14.09 -7.53 -2.65
N ALA A 111 12.95 -7.91 -2.10
CA ALA A 111 12.60 -7.60 -0.71
C ALA A 111 11.63 -8.65 -0.17
N LEU A 112 11.56 -8.80 1.15
CA LEU A 112 10.53 -9.60 1.81
C LEU A 112 9.41 -8.70 2.30
N ALA A 113 8.16 -9.02 1.95
CA ALA A 113 7.00 -8.30 2.43
C ALA A 113 6.93 -8.37 3.96
N ILE A 114 6.92 -7.22 4.63
CA ILE A 114 6.77 -7.10 6.08
C ILE A 114 5.47 -6.39 6.46
N ASP A 115 4.92 -5.61 5.55
CA ASP A 115 3.67 -4.88 5.73
C ASP A 115 2.78 -5.09 4.50
N ALA A 116 1.48 -5.32 4.71
CA ALA A 116 0.51 -5.53 3.64
C ALA A 116 -0.68 -4.61 3.78
N ALA A 117 -1.06 -3.97 2.68
CA ALA A 117 -2.19 -3.06 2.59
C ALA A 117 -2.84 -3.11 1.21
N ALA A 118 -4.08 -2.67 1.16
CA ALA A 118 -4.81 -2.33 -0.05
C ALA A 118 -5.83 -1.24 0.28
N PRO A 119 -6.38 -0.52 -0.69
CA PRO A 119 -7.60 0.23 -0.48
C PRO A 119 -8.70 -0.68 0.06
N VAL A 120 -9.34 -0.22 1.12
CA VAL A 120 -10.46 -0.86 1.81
C VAL A 120 -11.49 0.19 2.19
N ALA A 121 -12.70 -0.22 2.55
CA ALA A 121 -13.67 0.72 3.09
C ALA A 121 -13.48 0.88 4.61
N ALA A 122 -13.71 2.10 5.10
CA ALA A 122 -13.63 2.45 6.50
C ALA A 122 -14.95 3.07 6.99
N TYR A 123 -15.33 2.82 8.25
CA TYR A 123 -16.56 3.34 8.81
C TYR A 123 -16.50 3.54 10.33
N LYS A 124 -17.30 4.50 10.83
CA LYS A 124 -17.51 4.69 12.28
C LYS A 124 -18.44 3.63 12.85
N ILE A 125 -18.10 3.11 14.00
CA ILE A 125 -18.89 2.08 14.70
C ILE A 125 -20.27 2.64 15.07
N GLY A 126 -21.34 1.92 14.71
CA GLY A 126 -22.71 2.26 15.07
C GLY A 126 -23.30 3.49 14.37
N ALA A 127 -22.60 4.06 13.38
CA ALA A 127 -23.08 5.23 12.65
C ALA A 127 -23.93 4.91 11.41
N LEU A 128 -23.93 3.66 10.97
CA LEU A 128 -24.70 3.18 9.82
C LEU A 128 -25.43 1.89 10.21
N ASP A 129 -26.70 1.78 9.84
CA ASP A 129 -27.49 0.57 10.03
C ASP A 129 -27.02 -0.53 9.07
N GLU A 130 -26.71 -0.16 7.82
CA GLU A 130 -26.18 -1.04 6.78
C GLU A 130 -24.97 -0.39 6.10
N LEU A 131 -23.97 -1.22 5.77
CA LEU A 131 -22.79 -0.78 5.03
C LEU A 131 -23.07 -0.79 3.51
N PRO A 132 -22.55 0.18 2.74
CA PRO A 132 -22.67 0.15 1.30
C PRO A 132 -21.88 -1.02 0.69
N PHE A 133 -22.50 -1.74 -0.24
CA PHE A 133 -21.89 -2.81 -1.01
C PHE A 133 -21.65 -2.43 -2.48
N THR A 134 -22.28 -1.35 -2.95
CA THR A 134 -22.14 -0.88 -4.33
C THR A 134 -21.79 0.60 -4.36
N PHE A 135 -21.27 1.03 -5.51
CA PHE A 135 -20.92 2.44 -5.74
C PHE A 135 -22.14 3.36 -5.66
N GLU A 136 -23.31 2.92 -6.11
CA GLU A 136 -24.58 3.68 -6.04
C GLU A 136 -24.99 3.91 -4.58
N GLN A 137 -24.81 2.92 -3.71
CA GLN A 137 -25.08 3.07 -2.28
C GLN A 137 -24.07 4.04 -1.64
N VAL A 138 -22.79 4.02 -2.07
CA VAL A 138 -21.79 5.02 -1.65
C VAL A 138 -22.21 6.43 -2.06
N LEU A 139 -22.66 6.63 -3.31
CA LEU A 139 -23.14 7.93 -3.76
C LEU A 139 -24.36 8.40 -2.95
N SER A 140 -25.30 7.49 -2.63
CA SER A 140 -26.47 7.81 -1.80
C SER A 140 -26.08 8.26 -0.38
N LEU A 141 -25.00 7.73 0.19
CA LEU A 141 -24.44 8.23 1.45
C LEU A 141 -23.72 9.57 1.27
N ALA A 142 -23.02 9.76 0.15
CA ALA A 142 -22.32 11.00 -0.14
C ALA A 142 -23.29 12.17 -0.35
N GLU A 143 -24.45 11.95 -0.96
CA GLU A 143 -25.55 12.93 -1.09
C GLU A 143 -26.09 13.37 0.28
N LYS A 144 -26.00 12.50 1.30
CA LYS A 144 -26.33 12.83 2.70
C LYS A 144 -25.17 13.50 3.45
N SER A 145 -24.08 13.83 2.76
CA SER A 145 -22.86 14.42 3.34
C SER A 145 -22.15 13.54 4.37
N LEU A 146 -22.33 12.20 4.33
CA LEU A 146 -21.79 11.27 5.31
C LEU A 146 -20.44 10.66 4.90
N VAL A 147 -19.99 10.91 3.66
CA VAL A 147 -18.79 10.30 3.07
C VAL A 147 -17.60 11.26 3.10
N ILE A 148 -16.41 10.69 3.34
CA ILE A 148 -15.10 11.29 3.09
C ILE A 148 -14.34 10.39 2.10
N TRP A 149 -13.48 10.97 1.26
CA TRP A 149 -12.72 10.18 0.28
C TRP A 149 -11.37 10.85 -0.02
N PRO A 150 -10.24 10.35 0.52
CA PRO A 150 -8.93 10.91 0.23
C PRO A 150 -8.57 10.70 -1.24
N ALA A 151 -8.26 11.77 -1.93
CA ALA A 151 -7.93 11.75 -3.35
C ALA A 151 -6.78 12.72 -3.70
N LYS A 152 -5.79 12.84 -2.82
CA LYS A 152 -4.49 13.44 -3.15
C LYS A 152 -3.89 12.73 -4.37
N PRO A 153 -2.99 13.32 -5.18
CA PRO A 153 -2.54 12.73 -6.44
C PRO A 153 -2.25 11.23 -6.40
N VAL A 154 -1.43 10.76 -5.49
CA VAL A 154 -1.09 9.32 -5.39
C VAL A 154 -2.30 8.44 -5.01
N ASP A 155 -3.22 8.97 -4.20
CA ASP A 155 -4.45 8.27 -3.81
C ASP A 155 -5.47 8.30 -4.95
N ALA A 156 -5.53 9.37 -5.74
CA ALA A 156 -6.42 9.48 -6.89
C ALA A 156 -6.09 8.44 -7.97
N ILE A 157 -4.82 8.27 -8.35
CA ILE A 157 -4.42 7.21 -9.29
C ILE A 157 -4.62 5.81 -8.71
N SER A 158 -4.40 5.60 -7.41
CA SER A 158 -4.67 4.33 -6.74
C SER A 158 -6.16 3.97 -6.78
N CYS A 159 -7.05 4.96 -6.58
CA CYS A 159 -8.50 4.78 -6.72
C CYS A 159 -8.89 4.47 -8.16
N PHE A 160 -8.33 5.20 -9.14
CA PHE A 160 -8.56 4.93 -10.57
C PHE A 160 -8.19 3.48 -10.92
N ASN A 161 -6.99 3.05 -10.54
CA ASN A 161 -6.50 1.68 -10.78
C ASN A 161 -7.37 0.63 -10.09
N THR A 162 -7.79 0.90 -8.84
CA THR A 162 -8.69 0.01 -8.09
C THR A 162 -10.04 -0.14 -8.79
N ILE A 163 -10.65 0.97 -9.22
CA ILE A 163 -11.93 0.93 -9.94
C ILE A 163 -11.76 0.18 -11.27
N ALA A 164 -10.72 0.49 -12.03
CA ALA A 164 -10.41 -0.18 -13.30
C ALA A 164 -10.32 -1.71 -13.14
N ALA A 165 -9.53 -2.17 -12.17
CA ALA A 165 -9.36 -3.60 -11.92
C ALA A 165 -10.65 -4.24 -11.34
N ASN A 166 -11.43 -3.51 -10.53
CA ASN A 166 -12.68 -4.02 -9.96
C ASN A 166 -13.72 -4.30 -11.05
N ILE A 167 -13.85 -3.41 -12.05
CA ILE A 167 -14.77 -3.58 -13.18
C ILE A 167 -14.21 -4.49 -14.29
N GLY A 168 -13.06 -5.16 -14.05
CA GLY A 168 -12.46 -6.13 -14.96
C GLY A 168 -11.56 -5.55 -16.05
N HIS A 169 -11.17 -4.29 -15.96
CA HIS A 169 -10.32 -3.58 -16.91
C HIS A 169 -9.04 -3.03 -16.26
N ALA A 170 -8.30 -3.91 -15.58
CA ALA A 170 -7.04 -3.52 -14.96
C ALA A 170 -6.10 -2.82 -15.95
N ILE A 171 -5.42 -1.76 -15.51
CA ILE A 171 -4.46 -1.04 -16.36
C ILE A 171 -3.30 -1.96 -16.77
N ASN A 172 -2.69 -1.67 -17.93
CA ASN A 172 -1.55 -2.44 -18.45
C ASN A 172 -1.82 -3.95 -18.48
N SER A 173 -3.05 -4.34 -18.83
CA SER A 173 -3.42 -5.76 -19.02
C SER A 173 -2.76 -6.37 -20.25
N THR A 174 -2.36 -5.55 -21.22
CA THR A 174 -1.49 -5.85 -22.35
C THR A 174 -0.21 -5.01 -22.24
N GLU A 175 0.94 -5.50 -22.66
CA GLU A 175 2.26 -4.92 -22.35
C GLU A 175 2.48 -3.47 -22.85
N HIS A 176 1.60 -2.90 -23.67
CA HIS A 176 1.81 -1.58 -24.27
C HIS A 176 0.59 -0.65 -24.15
N GLU A 177 -0.48 -1.07 -23.48
CA GLU A 177 -1.70 -0.31 -23.39
C GLU A 177 -2.01 0.04 -21.93
N PHE A 178 -2.21 1.33 -21.64
CA PHE A 178 -2.60 1.76 -20.31
C PHE A 178 -3.99 1.21 -19.95
N ILE A 179 -5.00 1.62 -20.69
CA ILE A 179 -6.40 1.19 -20.54
C ILE A 179 -7.19 1.56 -21.80
N ASP A 180 -8.26 0.83 -22.11
CA ASP A 180 -9.23 1.28 -23.12
C ASP A 180 -9.73 2.71 -22.81
N ARG A 181 -9.69 3.56 -23.83
CA ARG A 181 -10.03 4.99 -23.69
C ARG A 181 -11.45 5.23 -23.17
N GLY A 182 -12.43 4.45 -23.64
CA GLY A 182 -13.83 4.58 -23.23
C GLY A 182 -14.05 4.16 -21.77
N ILE A 183 -13.37 3.10 -21.34
CA ILE A 183 -13.36 2.65 -19.95
C ILE A 183 -12.71 3.72 -19.07
N GLY A 184 -11.56 4.26 -19.44
CA GLY A 184 -10.89 5.33 -18.71
C GLY A 184 -11.76 6.57 -18.52
N ILE A 185 -12.49 7.00 -19.55
CA ILE A 185 -13.47 8.11 -19.48
C ILE A 185 -14.58 7.77 -18.48
N THR A 186 -15.08 6.54 -18.47
CA THR A 186 -16.14 6.11 -17.57
C THR A 186 -15.67 6.17 -16.11
N ILE A 187 -14.47 5.67 -15.82
CA ILE A 187 -13.89 5.70 -14.47
C ILE A 187 -13.69 7.15 -14.01
N LEU A 188 -13.13 8.02 -14.85
CA LEU A 188 -12.93 9.43 -14.52
C LEU A 188 -14.27 10.11 -14.18
N LYS A 189 -15.34 9.82 -14.92
CA LYS A 189 -16.68 10.35 -14.63
C LYS A 189 -17.25 9.81 -13.31
N MET A 190 -17.06 8.54 -12.99
CA MET A 190 -17.44 7.96 -11.70
C MET A 190 -16.72 8.67 -10.55
N MET A 191 -15.40 8.84 -10.65
CA MET A 191 -14.59 9.55 -9.66
C MET A 191 -15.04 11.01 -9.53
N LYS A 192 -15.33 11.71 -10.64
CA LYS A 192 -15.81 13.10 -10.64
C LYS A 192 -17.16 13.22 -9.93
N LYS A 193 -18.08 12.27 -10.15
CA LYS A 193 -19.36 12.24 -9.47
C LYS A 193 -19.18 12.13 -7.94
N LEU A 194 -18.33 11.23 -7.48
CA LEU A 194 -18.04 11.10 -6.05
C LEU A 194 -17.37 12.36 -5.50
N SER A 195 -16.37 12.92 -6.20
CA SER A 195 -15.64 14.12 -5.75
C SER A 195 -16.55 15.35 -5.62
N SER A 196 -17.62 15.43 -6.41
CA SER A 196 -18.60 16.53 -6.32
C SER A 196 -19.52 16.46 -5.09
N LEU A 197 -19.59 15.30 -4.42
CA LEU A 197 -20.46 15.02 -3.29
C LEU A 197 -19.70 14.98 -1.93
N VAL A 198 -18.38 15.00 -1.97
CA VAL A 198 -17.54 15.02 -0.75
C VAL A 198 -16.91 16.41 -0.53
N PRO A 199 -16.43 16.73 0.69
CA PRO A 199 -15.73 17.98 0.95
C PRO A 199 -14.55 18.19 -0.02
N LYS A 200 -14.36 19.43 -0.48
CA LYS A 200 -13.26 19.77 -1.42
C LYS A 200 -11.88 19.43 -0.85
N ASP A 201 -11.70 19.55 0.47
CA ASP A 201 -10.46 19.22 1.17
C ASP A 201 -10.05 17.74 1.00
N CYS A 202 -11.00 16.85 0.65
CA CYS A 202 -10.72 15.46 0.33
C CYS A 202 -9.68 15.30 -0.79
N LEU A 203 -9.62 16.25 -1.72
CA LEU A 203 -8.67 16.24 -2.84
C LEU A 203 -7.23 16.60 -2.43
N GLU A 204 -7.03 17.05 -1.19
CA GLU A 204 -5.73 17.31 -0.56
C GLU A 204 -5.38 16.28 0.52
N MET A 205 -6.31 15.39 0.88
CA MET A 205 -6.13 14.39 1.93
C MET A 205 -5.45 13.14 1.39
N ASN A 206 -4.58 12.57 2.23
CA ASN A 206 -4.12 11.20 2.14
C ASN A 206 -4.96 10.30 3.10
N PRO A 207 -4.78 8.97 3.11
CA PRO A 207 -5.52 8.06 3.99
C PRO A 207 -5.40 8.42 5.48
N ILE A 208 -4.24 8.87 5.94
CA ILE A 208 -4.01 9.26 7.35
C ILE A 208 -4.86 10.49 7.70
N ASN A 209 -4.86 11.52 6.85
CA ASN A 209 -5.67 12.72 7.06
C ASN A 209 -7.16 12.38 7.12
N ALA A 210 -7.65 11.52 6.22
CA ALA A 210 -9.04 11.10 6.20
C ALA A 210 -9.42 10.29 7.45
N LEU A 211 -8.55 9.37 7.89
CA LEU A 211 -8.77 8.57 9.10
C LEU A 211 -8.68 9.42 10.38
N ASP A 212 -7.74 10.35 10.48
CA ASP A 212 -7.66 11.31 11.59
C ASP A 212 -8.91 12.18 11.63
N TYR A 213 -9.38 12.66 10.47
CA TYR A 213 -10.64 13.42 10.40
C TYR A 213 -11.82 12.55 10.84
N MET A 214 -11.98 11.34 10.31
CA MET A 214 -13.06 10.42 10.70
C MET A 214 -13.02 10.06 12.19
N SER A 215 -11.85 9.87 12.78
CA SER A 215 -11.72 9.50 14.19
C SER A 215 -12.01 10.64 15.16
N SER A 216 -12.13 11.87 14.69
CA SER A 216 -12.57 13.02 15.49
C SER A 216 -14.11 13.12 15.52
N ASN A 217 -14.63 14.03 16.36
CA ASN A 217 -16.08 14.25 16.49
C ASN A 217 -16.63 15.08 15.33
N ASN A 218 -17.05 14.41 14.25
CA ASN A 218 -17.65 15.02 13.04
C ASN A 218 -18.72 14.12 12.43
N ASP A 219 -19.35 14.57 11.35
CA ASP A 219 -20.43 13.92 10.63
C ASP A 219 -20.01 12.91 9.54
N LYS A 220 -18.73 12.81 9.22
CA LYS A 220 -18.24 11.87 8.22
C LYS A 220 -18.08 10.48 8.83
N VAL A 221 -18.83 9.52 8.31
CA VAL A 221 -18.98 8.18 8.92
C VAL A 221 -18.50 7.04 8.05
N TYR A 222 -18.23 7.31 6.75
CA TYR A 222 -17.85 6.29 5.78
C TYR A 222 -16.81 6.80 4.78
N CYS A 223 -15.85 5.94 4.43
CA CYS A 223 -14.92 6.14 3.33
C CYS A 223 -14.90 4.87 2.46
N PRO A 224 -15.18 4.97 1.14
CA PRO A 224 -15.28 3.79 0.27
C PRO A 224 -13.93 3.17 -0.10
N LEU A 225 -12.91 3.99 -0.27
CA LEU A 225 -11.58 3.59 -0.74
C LEU A 225 -10.51 4.44 -0.04
N LEU A 226 -9.69 3.79 0.77
CA LEU A 226 -8.44 4.31 1.29
C LEU A 226 -7.52 3.16 1.69
N TYR A 227 -6.22 3.34 1.63
CA TYR A 227 -5.31 2.35 2.22
C TYR A 227 -5.61 2.18 3.70
N GLY A 228 -5.90 0.92 4.10
CA GLY A 228 -6.27 0.60 5.46
C GLY A 228 -5.10 0.72 6.44
N TYR A 229 -5.36 1.29 7.61
CA TYR A 229 -4.41 1.40 8.73
C TYR A 229 -5.01 0.74 9.97
N SER A 230 -4.57 -0.48 10.30
CA SER A 230 -5.07 -1.26 11.43
C SER A 230 -4.95 -0.55 12.78
N ASN A 231 -4.03 0.40 12.90
CA ASN A 231 -3.85 1.23 14.09
C ASN A 231 -5.13 1.96 14.49
N TYR A 232 -5.92 2.49 13.53
CA TYR A 232 -7.17 3.21 13.79
C TYR A 232 -8.31 2.31 14.32
N SER A 233 -8.14 0.99 14.22
CA SER A 233 -9.05 0.00 14.82
C SER A 233 -8.58 -0.45 16.21
N ARG A 234 -7.41 -0.03 16.69
CA ARG A 234 -6.88 -0.38 18.01
C ARG A 234 -7.36 0.64 19.04
N LYS A 235 -7.70 0.14 20.23
CA LYS A 235 -8.07 1.01 21.37
C LYS A 235 -6.91 1.95 21.70
N ASN A 236 -7.24 3.19 22.06
CA ASN A 236 -6.30 4.23 22.51
C ASN A 236 -5.33 4.75 21.44
N PHE A 237 -5.51 4.41 20.17
CA PHE A 237 -4.72 5.02 19.09
C PHE A 237 -5.25 6.41 18.71
N ARG A 238 -6.59 6.55 18.65
CA ARG A 238 -7.33 7.82 18.47
C ARG A 238 -8.57 7.79 19.35
N ASP A 239 -9.21 8.96 19.53
CA ASP A 239 -10.43 9.10 20.34
C ASP A 239 -11.60 8.30 19.77
N GLY A 240 -11.79 8.33 18.44
CA GLY A 240 -12.80 7.59 17.73
C GLY A 240 -12.24 6.33 17.06
N LEU A 241 -12.84 5.17 17.33
CA LEU A 241 -12.49 3.92 16.68
C LEU A 241 -13.09 3.83 15.28
N ILE A 242 -12.25 3.47 14.32
CA ILE A 242 -12.65 3.20 12.95
C ILE A 242 -12.64 1.68 12.71
N LYS A 243 -13.68 1.15 12.10
CA LYS A 243 -13.70 -0.21 11.56
C LYS A 243 -13.47 -0.20 10.06
N PHE A 244 -12.99 -1.34 9.57
CA PHE A 244 -12.72 -1.53 8.15
C PHE A 244 -13.48 -2.76 7.64
N THR A 245 -13.76 -2.73 6.34
CA THR A 245 -14.39 -3.82 5.61
C THR A 245 -13.89 -3.86 4.17
N ASN A 246 -14.29 -4.87 3.41
CA ASN A 246 -13.96 -4.96 1.99
C ASN A 246 -14.43 -3.72 1.22
N ILE A 247 -13.80 -3.44 0.07
CA ILE A 247 -14.24 -2.36 -0.82
C ILE A 247 -15.67 -2.63 -1.35
N PRO A 248 -16.45 -1.58 -1.63
CA PRO A 248 -17.69 -1.72 -2.37
C PRO A 248 -17.41 -2.15 -3.82
N SER A 249 -18.39 -2.77 -4.46
CA SER A 249 -18.34 -3.07 -5.89
C SER A 249 -18.56 -1.82 -6.73
N PHE A 250 -17.81 -1.69 -7.82
CA PHE A 250 -17.96 -0.67 -8.84
C PHE A 250 -18.60 -1.22 -10.13
N ASP A 251 -18.97 -2.50 -10.14
CA ASP A 251 -19.73 -3.15 -11.20
C ASP A 251 -21.13 -3.60 -10.69
N GLU A 252 -21.87 -4.35 -11.51
CA GLU A 252 -23.21 -4.83 -11.17
C GLU A 252 -23.21 -5.96 -10.12
N ASN A 253 -22.06 -6.59 -9.86
CA ASN A 253 -21.93 -7.68 -8.90
C ASN A 253 -21.70 -7.14 -7.49
N ILE A 254 -22.71 -7.09 -6.66
CA ILE A 254 -22.69 -6.55 -5.28
C ILE A 254 -21.65 -7.21 -4.35
N ASN A 255 -21.16 -8.40 -4.70
CA ASN A 255 -20.15 -9.12 -3.89
C ASN A 255 -18.73 -8.95 -4.44
N ASN A 256 -18.53 -8.11 -5.46
CA ASN A 256 -17.23 -7.90 -6.07
C ASN A 256 -16.38 -6.94 -5.23
N CYS A 257 -15.42 -7.48 -4.51
CA CYS A 257 -14.38 -6.72 -3.78
C CYS A 257 -12.96 -6.97 -4.32
N LYS A 258 -12.85 -7.36 -5.61
CA LYS A 258 -11.59 -7.62 -6.30
C LYS A 258 -10.94 -6.32 -6.79
N GLY A 259 -9.67 -6.40 -7.15
CA GLY A 259 -8.99 -5.37 -7.90
C GLY A 259 -8.44 -4.21 -7.08
N ALA A 260 -8.58 -4.21 -5.76
CA ALA A 260 -7.91 -3.21 -4.93
C ALA A 260 -6.40 -3.20 -5.21
N GLN A 261 -5.83 -2.04 -5.49
CA GLN A 261 -4.41 -1.92 -5.79
C GLN A 261 -3.58 -2.33 -4.57
N ILE A 262 -2.82 -3.46 -4.67
CA ILE A 262 -1.99 -3.86 -3.54
C ILE A 262 -0.95 -2.80 -3.21
N GLY A 263 -0.72 -2.62 -1.92
CA GLY A 263 0.31 -1.79 -1.32
C GLY A 263 0.97 -2.54 -0.16
N GLY A 264 1.50 -1.79 0.78
CA GLY A 264 2.32 -2.32 1.85
C GLY A 264 3.80 -2.11 1.53
N THR A 265 4.67 -2.61 2.40
CA THR A 265 6.12 -2.41 2.24
C THR A 265 6.90 -3.69 2.41
N GLY A 266 8.02 -3.75 1.73
CA GLY A 266 9.02 -4.81 1.83
C GLY A 266 10.30 -4.31 2.48
N LEU A 267 10.98 -5.21 3.15
CA LEU A 267 12.30 -4.97 3.72
C LEU A 267 13.36 -5.50 2.74
N ALA A 268 14.12 -4.59 2.18
CA ALA A 268 15.18 -4.84 1.20
C ALA A 268 16.56 -4.63 1.82
N ILE A 269 17.57 -5.26 1.23
CA ILE A 269 18.98 -5.12 1.60
C ILE A 269 19.71 -4.44 0.46
N SER A 270 20.45 -3.38 0.77
CA SER A 270 21.33 -2.71 -0.19
C SER A 270 22.46 -3.65 -0.65
N LYS A 271 22.80 -3.59 -1.91
CA LYS A 271 23.96 -4.30 -2.45
C LYS A 271 25.30 -3.75 -1.94
N GLU A 272 25.30 -2.52 -1.41
CA GLU A 272 26.49 -1.85 -0.85
C GLU A 272 26.79 -2.26 0.59
N THR A 273 25.89 -3.00 1.27
CA THR A 273 26.13 -3.45 2.66
C THR A 273 27.36 -4.33 2.77
N LYS A 274 28.12 -4.14 3.85
CA LYS A 274 29.29 -4.96 4.17
C LYS A 274 28.96 -6.11 5.13
N ASN A 275 27.74 -6.15 5.64
CA ASN A 275 27.26 -7.07 6.68
C ASN A 275 26.14 -7.97 6.15
N ILE A 276 26.36 -8.62 4.99
CA ILE A 276 25.31 -9.36 4.24
C ILE A 276 24.66 -10.45 5.10
N GLU A 277 25.43 -11.32 5.74
CA GLU A 277 24.91 -12.45 6.52
C GLU A 277 23.95 -12.00 7.61
N ILE A 278 24.35 -11.02 8.41
CA ILE A 278 23.50 -10.54 9.51
C ILE A 278 22.30 -9.73 9.01
N ALA A 279 22.43 -9.02 7.89
CA ALA A 279 21.32 -8.35 7.23
C ALA A 279 20.27 -9.35 6.73
N LEU A 280 20.70 -10.48 6.13
CA LEU A 280 19.82 -11.56 5.72
C LEU A 280 19.10 -12.19 6.93
N GLU A 281 19.82 -12.55 7.99
CA GLU A 281 19.19 -13.11 9.19
C GLU A 281 18.13 -12.17 9.78
N TYR A 282 18.41 -10.87 9.83
CA TYR A 282 17.44 -9.88 10.30
C TYR A 282 16.20 -9.79 9.39
N VAL A 283 16.39 -9.65 8.08
CA VAL A 283 15.29 -9.47 7.12
C VAL A 283 14.38 -10.69 7.09
N PHE A 284 14.96 -11.90 7.08
CA PHE A 284 14.18 -13.15 7.11
C PHE A 284 13.46 -13.36 8.44
N TRP A 285 14.08 -12.97 9.55
CA TRP A 285 13.41 -13.04 10.84
C TRP A 285 12.25 -12.04 10.95
N VAL A 286 12.43 -10.79 10.50
CA VAL A 286 11.34 -9.78 10.53
C VAL A 286 10.14 -10.24 9.69
N ALA A 287 10.36 -10.90 8.55
CA ALA A 287 9.29 -11.42 7.71
C ALA A 287 8.66 -12.73 8.24
N SER A 288 9.28 -13.40 9.22
CA SER A 288 8.80 -14.69 9.74
C SER A 288 7.46 -14.58 10.49
N GLU A 289 6.72 -15.69 10.55
CA GLU A 289 5.49 -15.79 11.34
C GLU A 289 5.72 -15.35 12.80
N GLU A 290 6.83 -15.80 13.40
CA GLU A 290 7.17 -15.48 14.78
C GLU A 290 7.22 -13.96 15.02
N CYS A 291 8.00 -13.23 14.23
CA CYS A 291 8.13 -11.79 14.38
C CYS A 291 6.86 -11.06 14.03
N GLN A 292 6.22 -11.43 12.90
CA GLN A 292 5.03 -10.78 12.37
C GLN A 292 3.81 -10.88 13.30
N LYS A 293 3.64 -11.99 14.01
CA LYS A 293 2.54 -12.19 14.97
C LYS A 293 2.82 -11.59 16.36
N ASN A 294 4.07 -11.29 16.68
CA ASN A 294 4.47 -10.78 17.98
C ASN A 294 4.97 -9.34 17.88
N SER A 295 6.28 -9.15 17.92
CA SER A 295 6.91 -7.83 18.02
C SER A 295 6.47 -6.87 16.93
N TYR A 296 6.41 -7.32 15.68
CA TYR A 296 6.05 -6.46 14.56
C TYR A 296 4.62 -5.92 14.72
N TYR A 297 3.62 -6.79 14.95
CA TYR A 297 2.24 -6.37 15.10
C TYR A 297 2.01 -5.54 16.37
N TYR A 298 2.42 -6.04 17.54
CA TYR A 298 2.07 -5.39 18.81
C TYR A 298 2.72 -4.02 18.98
N LEU A 299 3.79 -3.75 18.25
CA LEU A 299 4.50 -2.47 18.27
C LEU A 299 4.15 -1.54 17.12
N GLY A 300 3.00 -1.77 16.49
CA GLY A 300 2.38 -0.83 15.55
C GLY A 300 2.27 -1.32 14.11
N GLY A 301 3.01 -2.36 13.72
CA GLY A 301 3.05 -2.87 12.35
C GLY A 301 1.72 -3.45 11.84
N GLN A 302 1.60 -3.57 10.54
CA GLN A 302 0.49 -4.21 9.84
C GLN A 302 1.03 -5.39 9.04
N PRO A 303 1.04 -6.61 9.61
CA PRO A 303 1.77 -7.75 9.09
C PRO A 303 1.46 -8.10 7.63
N ALA A 304 2.47 -8.67 6.93
CA ALA A 304 2.30 -9.29 5.63
C ALA A 304 2.14 -10.82 5.70
N HIS A 305 2.43 -11.45 6.82
CA HIS A 305 2.31 -12.90 6.99
C HIS A 305 0.85 -13.31 7.24
N ILE A 306 0.33 -14.28 6.45
CA ILE A 306 -1.09 -14.69 6.48
C ILE A 306 -1.56 -15.19 7.84
N GLU A 307 -0.69 -15.86 8.62
CA GLU A 307 -1.03 -16.35 9.93
C GLU A 307 -1.30 -15.23 10.95
N ALA A 308 -0.67 -14.06 10.78
CA ALA A 308 -1.02 -12.88 11.56
C ALA A 308 -2.42 -12.34 11.20
N TRP A 309 -2.80 -12.40 9.92
CA TRP A 309 -4.14 -11.98 9.45
C TRP A 309 -5.25 -12.86 9.99
N LYS A 310 -4.98 -14.15 10.21
CA LYS A 310 -5.93 -15.15 10.73
C LYS A 310 -5.90 -15.28 12.25
N ASP A 311 -4.92 -14.71 12.92
CA ASP A 311 -4.75 -14.84 14.36
C ASP A 311 -5.90 -14.17 15.13
N LYS A 312 -6.52 -14.93 16.04
CA LYS A 312 -7.69 -14.46 16.80
C LYS A 312 -7.34 -13.33 17.77
N ASN A 313 -6.18 -13.38 18.42
CA ASN A 313 -5.77 -12.37 19.40
C ASN A 313 -5.48 -11.04 18.69
N ILE A 314 -4.80 -11.11 17.57
CA ILE A 314 -4.54 -9.94 16.70
C ILE A 314 -5.86 -9.32 16.25
N ASN A 315 -6.79 -10.12 15.72
CA ASN A 315 -8.08 -9.62 15.26
C ASN A 315 -8.93 -9.02 16.39
N ASN A 316 -8.95 -9.64 17.55
CA ASN A 316 -9.63 -9.09 18.74
C ASN A 316 -9.03 -7.74 19.18
N ASN A 317 -7.72 -7.56 19.07
CA ASN A 317 -7.03 -6.33 19.44
C ASN A 317 -7.31 -5.16 18.49
N CYS A 318 -7.64 -5.43 17.21
CA CYS A 318 -7.90 -4.41 16.20
C CYS A 318 -9.31 -4.49 15.58
N ASN A 319 -10.32 -4.88 16.36
CA ASN A 319 -11.73 -4.90 15.94
C ASN A 319 -11.95 -5.65 14.61
N ASN A 320 -11.26 -6.77 14.42
CA ASN A 320 -11.32 -7.62 13.22
C ASN A 320 -10.85 -6.95 11.94
N PHE A 321 -9.95 -5.98 11.99
CA PHE A 321 -9.42 -5.30 10.82
C PHE A 321 -8.99 -6.31 9.75
N PHE A 322 -8.12 -7.25 10.11
CA PHE A 322 -7.51 -8.17 9.16
C PHE A 322 -8.52 -9.12 8.52
N ILE A 323 -9.34 -9.79 9.33
CA ILE A 323 -10.30 -10.76 8.78
C ILE A 323 -11.41 -10.07 7.96
N ASN A 324 -11.83 -8.86 8.33
CA ASN A 324 -12.86 -8.12 7.61
C ASN A 324 -12.38 -7.56 6.26
N THR A 325 -11.08 -7.41 6.06
CA THR A 325 -10.47 -6.88 4.82
C THR A 325 -9.71 -7.95 4.03
N LEU A 326 -9.62 -9.17 4.56
CA LEU A 326 -8.84 -10.26 3.98
C LEU A 326 -9.25 -10.56 2.54
N LYS A 327 -10.56 -10.63 2.27
CA LYS A 327 -11.07 -10.95 0.94
C LYS A 327 -10.65 -9.90 -0.12
N THR A 328 -10.64 -8.62 0.25
CA THR A 328 -10.14 -7.55 -0.63
C THR A 328 -8.65 -7.75 -0.92
N LEU A 329 -7.85 -8.06 0.10
CA LEU A 329 -6.41 -8.19 -0.05
C LEU A 329 -6.00 -9.48 -0.80
N GLU A 330 -6.70 -10.59 -0.57
CA GLU A 330 -6.48 -11.85 -1.32
C GLU A 330 -6.85 -11.72 -2.81
N ASN A 331 -7.75 -10.82 -3.15
CA ASN A 331 -8.17 -10.52 -4.53
C ASN A 331 -7.63 -9.17 -5.04
N ALA A 332 -6.59 -8.66 -4.40
CA ALA A 332 -5.95 -7.43 -4.81
C ALA A 332 -5.26 -7.55 -6.17
N TRP A 333 -5.10 -6.42 -6.83
CA TRP A 333 -4.40 -6.32 -8.10
C TRP A 333 -3.01 -5.72 -7.89
N LEU A 334 -2.02 -6.27 -8.60
CA LEU A 334 -0.63 -5.83 -8.55
C LEU A 334 -0.35 -4.82 -9.66
N ARG A 335 0.02 -3.60 -9.29
CA ARG A 335 0.40 -2.53 -10.23
C ARG A 335 1.71 -2.83 -10.96
N PRO A 336 1.94 -2.24 -12.13
CA PRO A 336 3.20 -2.38 -12.87
C PRO A 336 4.41 -1.97 -12.03
N ARG A 337 5.58 -2.55 -12.35
CA ARG A 337 6.83 -2.34 -11.61
C ARG A 337 8.02 -2.08 -12.55
N PHE A 338 7.76 -1.82 -13.84
CA PHE A 338 8.82 -1.47 -14.78
C PHE A 338 9.50 -0.14 -14.38
N ASP A 339 10.74 0.03 -14.79
CA ASP A 339 11.44 1.30 -14.59
C ASP A 339 10.77 2.41 -15.42
N GLY A 340 10.36 3.48 -14.76
CA GLY A 340 9.50 4.53 -15.32
C GLY A 340 8.08 4.56 -14.74
N TYR A 341 7.60 3.45 -14.11
CA TYR A 341 6.24 3.40 -13.58
C TYR A 341 6.01 4.41 -12.43
N MET A 342 6.99 4.61 -11.57
CA MET A 342 6.86 5.59 -10.46
C MET A 342 6.67 7.01 -11.00
N TYR A 343 7.46 7.40 -12.00
CA TYR A 343 7.31 8.68 -12.69
C TYR A 343 5.91 8.83 -13.33
N PHE A 344 5.43 7.77 -14.01
CA PHE A 344 4.09 7.76 -14.57
C PHE A 344 3.01 7.92 -13.48
N GLN A 345 3.12 7.15 -12.40
CA GLN A 345 2.16 7.19 -11.29
C GLN A 345 1.99 8.62 -10.73
N ASP A 346 3.08 9.34 -10.53
CA ASP A 346 3.07 10.70 -9.98
C ASP A 346 2.42 11.69 -10.93
N ILE A 347 2.76 11.62 -12.22
CA ILE A 347 2.17 12.50 -13.24
C ILE A 347 0.68 12.17 -13.44
N ALA A 348 0.34 10.91 -13.62
CA ALA A 348 -1.04 10.48 -13.80
C ALA A 348 -1.92 10.85 -12.59
N GLY A 349 -1.41 10.64 -11.38
CA GLY A 349 -2.09 11.06 -10.16
C GLY A 349 -2.36 12.57 -10.12
N THR A 350 -1.39 13.37 -10.52
CA THR A 350 -1.54 14.84 -10.62
C THR A 350 -2.58 15.23 -11.66
N ILE A 351 -2.58 14.59 -12.83
CA ILE A 351 -3.57 14.85 -13.90
C ILE A 351 -4.99 14.49 -13.43
N ILE A 352 -5.17 13.35 -12.76
CA ILE A 352 -6.48 12.93 -12.24
C ILE A 352 -6.95 13.89 -11.15
N ASN A 353 -6.10 14.22 -10.18
CA ASN A 353 -6.44 15.13 -9.10
C ASN A 353 -6.84 16.52 -9.62
N ASP A 354 -6.13 17.03 -10.62
CA ASP A 354 -6.43 18.29 -11.30
C ASP A 354 -7.79 18.22 -12.08
N TYR A 355 -8.09 17.08 -12.71
CA TYR A 355 -9.42 16.82 -13.31
C TYR A 355 -10.52 16.84 -12.24
N LEU A 356 -10.30 16.24 -11.09
CA LEU A 356 -11.29 16.21 -10.00
C LEU A 356 -11.53 17.60 -9.40
N LYS A 357 -10.51 18.43 -9.31
CA LYS A 357 -10.59 19.81 -8.76
C LYS A 357 -11.26 20.80 -9.72
N ASN A 358 -10.99 20.67 -11.01
CA ASN A 358 -11.32 21.67 -12.01
C ASN A 358 -12.36 21.16 -13.00
N ASP A 359 -12.97 22.08 -13.77
CA ASP A 359 -13.93 21.75 -14.83
C ASP A 359 -13.20 21.36 -16.12
N LYS A 360 -12.59 20.17 -16.12
CA LYS A 360 -11.89 19.59 -17.26
C LYS A 360 -12.71 18.48 -17.90
N GLN A 361 -12.45 18.22 -19.17
CA GLN A 361 -13.13 17.16 -19.92
C GLN A 361 -12.44 15.82 -19.69
N ALA A 362 -13.22 14.75 -19.46
CA ALA A 362 -12.71 13.44 -19.16
C ALA A 362 -11.94 12.79 -20.34
N ASP A 363 -12.38 13.05 -21.57
CA ASP A 363 -11.73 12.58 -22.80
C ASP A 363 -10.33 13.20 -22.99
N ILE A 364 -10.19 14.51 -22.79
CA ILE A 364 -8.88 15.18 -22.83
C ILE A 364 -7.98 14.69 -21.69
N THR A 365 -8.58 14.41 -20.52
CA THR A 365 -7.83 13.95 -19.36
C THR A 365 -7.25 12.57 -19.58
N ILE A 366 -8.06 11.63 -20.08
CA ILE A 366 -7.58 10.25 -20.31
C ILE A 366 -6.54 10.20 -21.43
N ASP A 367 -6.69 11.01 -22.50
CA ASP A 367 -5.71 11.09 -23.57
C ASP A 367 -4.33 11.54 -23.07
N LYS A 368 -4.30 12.49 -22.11
CA LYS A 368 -3.05 12.90 -21.45
C LYS A 368 -2.43 11.79 -20.62
N ILE A 369 -3.25 11.05 -19.88
CA ILE A 369 -2.76 9.94 -19.04
C ILE A 369 -2.16 8.84 -19.92
N ILE A 370 -2.85 8.47 -21.01
CA ILE A 370 -2.36 7.47 -21.98
C ILE A 370 -1.02 7.92 -22.57
N MET A 371 -0.91 9.17 -23.00
CA MET A 371 0.33 9.73 -23.54
C MET A 371 1.49 9.67 -22.52
N GLU A 372 1.24 9.98 -21.24
CA GLU A 372 2.28 9.92 -20.21
C GLU A 372 2.68 8.47 -19.88
N PHE A 373 1.73 7.52 -20.01
CA PHE A 373 2.06 6.09 -19.87
C PHE A 373 2.99 5.62 -21.00
N GLU A 374 2.68 5.96 -22.25
CA GLU A 374 3.52 5.64 -23.42
C GLU A 374 4.93 6.22 -23.28
N LYS A 375 5.05 7.46 -22.80
CA LYS A 375 6.37 8.07 -22.50
C LYS A 375 7.12 7.31 -21.42
N SER A 376 6.44 6.82 -20.40
CA SER A 376 7.08 6.10 -19.29
C SER A 376 7.66 4.74 -19.68
N LEU A 377 7.14 4.12 -20.74
CA LEU A 377 7.69 2.89 -21.31
C LEU A 377 9.03 3.12 -22.01
N ASN A 378 9.26 4.32 -22.52
CA ASN A 378 10.43 4.70 -23.32
C ASN A 378 11.50 5.46 -22.50
N VAL A 379 11.43 5.47 -21.19
CA VAL A 379 12.41 6.16 -20.32
C VAL A 379 13.84 5.59 -20.47
N ASN A 380 14.00 4.45 -21.15
CA ASN A 380 15.25 3.72 -21.31
C ASN A 380 15.81 3.76 -22.76
N GLU A 381 15.19 4.46 -23.68
CA GLU A 381 15.71 4.78 -25.02
C GLU A 381 16.34 6.20 -25.05
#